data_934079502ec99515a8f496ac2960dca5
#
_entry.id   934079502ec99515a8f496ac2960dca5
#
_cell.length_a   1.000
_cell.length_b   1.000
_cell.length_c   1.000
_cell.angle_alpha   90.00
_cell.angle_beta   90.00
_cell.angle_gamma   90.00
#
_symmetry.space_group_name_H-M   'P 1'
#
loop_
_entity.id
_entity.type
_entity.pdbx_description
1 polymer ?
#
loop_
_entity_poly.entity_id
_entity_poly.type
_entity_poly.pdbx_seq_one_letter_code
_entity_poly.pdbx_strand_id
1 'polypeptide(L)'
;KLVNKLQSVSGGYTPLVFTSHSNDKVKNPLSHVDKIKFLRQFFGKIIVDTAARTVFDIAVELERQGYKKIKMVVGSDRVREFDMLLKKYNGVKARHGYYKFDQIEIVSAGERDPDADDTSGMSASKMRQYAEDGDFDNFKDGVPSTNKAQQKQLYNAVRRGMGLTEGTLPFYMQTDIQEDELQEGVYDQGIFKALFLMGGPGSGKTTVVKALSLHTMGLKMINSDQHFERMMTTAKMSMKMTSDGSGEVNPERDGMRAKAKKIAGKQMDLYIPNRLGLVFDTTSAKASKIKDYKAQLDALGYESKMVFVKTSLELALKLNDLRARTVPPEVVKMEHDAVETNAKLFKTMFRTGFIEIENNDTAASLKKTADSHFGSISAWAKKFPTNARAIAWKTRELLLKKTK
;
A
#
# COMPACT_ATOMS: atom_id res chain seq x y z
N LYS A 1 -9.39 18.25 -18.22
CA LYS A 1 -10.46 19.19 -18.58
C LYS A 1 -10.97 19.98 -17.38
N LEU A 2 -11.53 19.33 -16.32
CA LEU A 2 -12.02 20.03 -15.12
C LEU A 2 -10.96 20.90 -14.46
N VAL A 3 -9.75 20.38 -14.21
CA VAL A 3 -8.65 21.14 -13.58
C VAL A 3 -8.19 22.29 -14.47
N ASN A 4 -8.06 22.08 -15.77
CA ASN A 4 -7.68 23.16 -16.71
C ASN A 4 -8.74 24.28 -16.71
N LYS A 5 -10.03 23.91 -16.71
CA LYS A 5 -11.11 24.89 -16.58
C LYS A 5 -11.08 25.61 -15.24
N LEU A 6 -10.85 24.88 -14.13
CA LEU A 6 -10.70 25.50 -12.82
C LEU A 6 -9.59 26.56 -12.84
N GLN A 7 -8.42 26.23 -13.37
CA GLN A 7 -7.29 27.16 -13.48
C GLN A 7 -7.63 28.38 -14.34
N SER A 8 -8.33 28.19 -15.47
CA SER A 8 -8.71 29.32 -16.36
C SER A 8 -9.72 30.28 -15.74
N VAL A 9 -10.52 29.85 -14.79
CA VAL A 9 -11.57 30.67 -14.14
C VAL A 9 -11.23 31.07 -12.71
N SER A 10 -10.04 30.72 -12.22
CA SER A 10 -9.65 30.95 -10.82
C SER A 10 -9.23 32.38 -10.50
N GLY A 11 -9.16 33.28 -11.47
CA GLY A 11 -8.71 34.67 -11.25
C GLY A 11 -9.25 35.29 -9.96
N GLY A 12 -8.36 35.52 -8.97
CA GLY A 12 -8.71 36.05 -7.65
C GLY A 12 -9.30 35.04 -6.64
N TYR A 13 -9.46 33.77 -7.03
CA TYR A 13 -9.91 32.67 -6.16
C TYR A 13 -8.77 31.71 -5.84
N THR A 14 -8.80 31.10 -4.66
CA THR A 14 -7.92 29.97 -4.30
C THR A 14 -8.42 28.70 -4.97
N PRO A 15 -7.67 28.10 -5.91
CA PRO A 15 -8.10 26.86 -6.57
C PRO A 15 -8.01 25.67 -5.62
N LEU A 16 -9.11 24.94 -5.45
CA LEU A 16 -9.21 23.74 -4.63
C LEU A 16 -9.90 22.62 -5.41
N VAL A 17 -9.38 21.41 -5.36
CA VAL A 17 -9.94 20.23 -6.03
C VAL A 17 -10.27 19.18 -5.00
N PHE A 18 -11.52 18.75 -5.00
CA PHE A 18 -12.04 17.69 -4.15
C PHE A 18 -12.34 16.44 -4.97
N THR A 19 -12.12 15.27 -4.41
CA THR A 19 -12.41 14.00 -5.07
C THR A 19 -13.40 13.16 -4.28
N SER A 20 -14.16 12.30 -4.97
CA SER A 20 -15.14 11.43 -4.32
C SER A 20 -14.49 10.33 -3.49
N HIS A 21 -15.17 9.93 -2.41
CA HIS A 21 -14.82 8.76 -1.59
C HIS A 21 -15.35 7.44 -2.18
N SER A 22 -16.12 7.48 -3.27
CA SER A 22 -16.65 6.27 -3.91
C SER A 22 -15.52 5.34 -4.35
N ASN A 23 -15.65 4.07 -4.01
CA ASN A 23 -14.71 3.03 -4.43
C ASN A 23 -15.50 1.75 -4.77
N ASP A 24 -15.43 1.32 -6.00
CA ASP A 24 -16.03 0.08 -6.50
C ASP A 24 -15.24 -0.43 -7.73
N LYS A 25 -15.30 -1.72 -7.99
CA LYS A 25 -14.53 -2.36 -9.06
C LYS A 25 -14.91 -1.91 -10.48
N VAL A 26 -16.13 -1.41 -10.67
CA VAL A 26 -16.68 -1.14 -12.02
C VAL A 26 -16.52 0.33 -12.42
N LYS A 27 -16.94 1.26 -11.57
CA LYS A 27 -16.99 2.69 -11.92
C LYS A 27 -15.89 3.52 -11.24
N ASN A 28 -15.47 3.12 -10.03
CA ASN A 28 -14.52 3.86 -9.20
C ASN A 28 -13.42 2.94 -8.66
N PRO A 29 -12.54 2.38 -9.52
CA PRO A 29 -11.58 1.38 -9.11
C PRO A 29 -10.50 1.89 -8.15
N LEU A 30 -10.23 3.19 -8.13
CA LEU A 30 -9.25 3.78 -7.22
C LEU A 30 -9.87 4.07 -5.86
N SER A 31 -9.16 3.70 -4.78
CA SER A 31 -9.48 4.13 -3.41
C SER A 31 -9.39 5.66 -3.28
N HIS A 32 -10.00 6.25 -2.24
CA HIS A 32 -9.86 7.69 -1.98
C HIS A 32 -8.39 8.09 -1.81
N VAL A 33 -7.62 7.29 -1.09
CA VAL A 33 -6.18 7.49 -0.88
C VAL A 33 -5.41 7.49 -2.21
N ASP A 34 -5.68 6.51 -3.08
CA ASP A 34 -5.06 6.46 -4.40
C ASP A 34 -5.44 7.67 -5.27
N LYS A 35 -6.72 8.09 -5.24
CA LYS A 35 -7.17 9.29 -5.97
C LYS A 35 -6.41 10.53 -5.51
N ILE A 36 -6.31 10.76 -4.19
CA ILE A 36 -5.56 11.89 -3.62
C ILE A 36 -4.09 11.82 -4.05
N LYS A 37 -3.46 10.64 -3.91
CA LYS A 37 -2.07 10.43 -4.30
C LYS A 37 -1.81 10.82 -5.75
N PHE A 38 -2.55 10.22 -6.71
CA PHE A 38 -2.34 10.50 -8.12
C PHE A 38 -2.72 11.92 -8.51
N LEU A 39 -3.79 12.46 -7.95
CA LEU A 39 -4.17 13.85 -8.23
C LEU A 39 -3.12 14.83 -7.71
N ARG A 40 -2.56 14.64 -6.52
CA ARG A 40 -1.46 15.48 -6.00
C ARG A 40 -0.20 15.36 -6.84
N GLN A 41 0.11 14.16 -7.33
CA GLN A 41 1.24 13.91 -8.20
C GLN A 41 1.12 14.69 -9.55
N PHE A 42 -0.09 14.82 -10.08
CA PHE A 42 -0.35 15.49 -11.35
C PHE A 42 -0.62 17.01 -11.21
N PHE A 43 -1.27 17.42 -10.13
CA PHE A 43 -1.80 18.77 -9.98
C PHE A 43 -1.33 19.50 -8.71
N GLY A 44 -0.52 18.84 -7.89
CA GLY A 44 0.14 19.48 -6.74
C GLY A 44 -0.81 19.85 -5.59
N LYS A 45 -0.51 20.97 -4.95
CA LYS A 45 -1.10 21.41 -3.68
C LYS A 45 -2.59 21.82 -3.75
N ILE A 46 -3.16 21.97 -4.93
CA ILE A 46 -4.59 22.31 -5.06
C ILE A 46 -5.53 21.17 -4.69
N ILE A 47 -5.00 19.96 -4.50
CA ILE A 47 -5.77 18.75 -4.15
C ILE A 47 -6.00 18.68 -2.65
N VAL A 48 -7.26 18.77 -2.26
CA VAL A 48 -7.69 18.75 -0.85
C VAL A 48 -7.99 17.32 -0.42
N ASP A 49 -7.35 16.87 0.65
CA ASP A 49 -7.67 15.63 1.34
C ASP A 49 -8.60 15.95 2.51
N THR A 50 -9.84 15.49 2.44
CA THR A 50 -10.89 15.81 3.40
C THR A 50 -11.80 14.62 3.63
N ALA A 51 -12.45 14.57 4.79
CA ALA A 51 -13.50 13.62 5.10
C ALA A 51 -14.86 13.96 4.44
N ALA A 52 -14.99 15.12 3.79
CA ALA A 52 -16.22 15.56 3.11
C ALA A 52 -16.60 14.60 1.98
N ARG A 53 -17.83 14.11 1.99
CA ARG A 53 -18.32 13.10 1.03
C ARG A 53 -19.34 13.66 0.03
N THR A 54 -19.96 14.77 0.38
CA THR A 54 -20.99 15.42 -0.43
C THR A 54 -20.61 16.86 -0.74
N VAL A 55 -21.23 17.45 -1.74
CA VAL A 55 -21.05 18.88 -2.05
C VAL A 55 -21.44 19.79 -0.87
N PHE A 56 -22.37 19.36 -0.05
CA PHE A 56 -22.77 20.07 1.15
C PHE A 56 -21.70 20.03 2.23
N ASP A 57 -21.06 18.87 2.47
CA ASP A 57 -19.96 18.74 3.42
C ASP A 57 -18.81 19.66 3.03
N ILE A 58 -18.50 19.73 1.71
CA ILE A 58 -17.49 20.64 1.16
C ILE A 58 -17.89 22.10 1.41
N ALA A 59 -19.14 22.47 1.18
CA ALA A 59 -19.62 23.82 1.43
C ALA A 59 -19.51 24.22 2.89
N VAL A 60 -19.89 23.33 3.82
CA VAL A 60 -19.75 23.55 5.27
C VAL A 60 -18.28 23.70 5.67
N GLU A 61 -17.39 22.88 5.12
CA GLU A 61 -15.96 22.94 5.39
C GLU A 61 -15.34 24.26 4.90
N LEU A 62 -15.68 24.70 3.68
CA LEU A 62 -15.20 25.96 3.12
C LEU A 62 -15.72 27.18 3.90
N GLU A 63 -16.98 27.16 4.33
CA GLU A 63 -17.51 28.24 5.19
C GLU A 63 -16.78 28.31 6.52
N ARG A 64 -16.52 27.15 7.15
CA ARG A 64 -15.76 27.08 8.40
C ARG A 64 -14.32 27.59 8.24
N GLN A 65 -13.71 27.43 7.05
CA GLN A 65 -12.40 27.97 6.71
C GLN A 65 -12.44 29.48 6.39
N GLY A 66 -13.63 30.11 6.43
CA GLY A 66 -13.79 31.56 6.27
C GLY A 66 -14.03 32.02 4.83
N TYR A 67 -14.19 31.14 3.86
CA TYR A 67 -14.55 31.51 2.51
C TYR A 67 -15.95 32.11 2.48
N LYS A 68 -16.11 33.27 1.78
CA LYS A 68 -17.40 33.97 1.63
C LYS A 68 -17.96 33.88 0.23
N LYS A 69 -17.14 33.58 -0.75
CA LYS A 69 -17.54 33.44 -2.16
C LYS A 69 -16.97 32.15 -2.71
N ILE A 70 -17.78 31.37 -3.39
CA ILE A 70 -17.37 30.14 -4.05
C ILE A 70 -17.72 30.15 -5.53
N LYS A 71 -16.79 29.65 -6.34
CA LYS A 71 -17.01 29.39 -7.77
C LYS A 71 -16.67 27.91 -8.02
N MET A 72 -17.69 27.11 -8.31
CA MET A 72 -17.54 25.67 -8.47
C MET A 72 -17.55 25.28 -9.94
N VAL A 73 -16.55 24.52 -10.37
CA VAL A 73 -16.44 23.98 -11.72
C VAL A 73 -16.89 22.52 -11.74
N VAL A 74 -17.89 22.21 -12.54
CA VAL A 74 -18.48 20.87 -12.65
C VAL A 74 -18.74 20.49 -14.12
N GLY A 75 -19.07 19.24 -14.39
CA GLY A 75 -19.55 18.81 -15.71
C GLY A 75 -20.86 19.53 -16.08
N SER A 76 -21.11 19.71 -17.36
CA SER A 76 -22.33 20.39 -17.88
C SER A 76 -23.62 19.76 -17.34
N ASP A 77 -23.65 18.44 -17.17
CA ASP A 77 -24.75 17.64 -16.63
C ASP A 77 -25.09 17.93 -15.17
N ARG A 78 -24.19 18.54 -14.40
CA ARG A 78 -24.35 18.80 -12.95
C ARG A 78 -24.60 20.26 -12.60
N VAL A 79 -24.45 21.17 -13.54
CA VAL A 79 -24.53 22.62 -13.28
C VAL A 79 -25.87 23.00 -12.65
N ARG A 80 -27.00 22.59 -13.26
CA ARG A 80 -28.35 22.94 -12.77
C ARG A 80 -28.62 22.34 -11.38
N GLU A 81 -28.24 21.08 -11.18
CA GLU A 81 -28.44 20.38 -9.92
C GLU A 81 -27.70 21.09 -8.77
N PHE A 82 -26.41 21.38 -8.96
CA PHE A 82 -25.59 21.98 -7.90
C PHE A 82 -25.91 23.45 -7.66
N ASP A 83 -26.26 24.20 -8.71
CA ASP A 83 -26.70 25.60 -8.55
C ASP A 83 -27.99 25.67 -7.72
N MET A 84 -28.97 24.87 -8.04
CA MET A 84 -30.24 24.82 -7.31
C MET A 84 -30.04 24.37 -5.86
N LEU A 85 -29.29 23.27 -5.64
CA LEU A 85 -29.11 22.70 -4.32
C LEU A 85 -28.30 23.62 -3.40
N LEU A 86 -27.15 24.14 -3.85
CA LEU A 86 -26.31 24.98 -3.03
C LEU A 86 -26.96 26.32 -2.69
N LYS A 87 -27.69 26.93 -3.60
CA LYS A 87 -28.42 28.18 -3.34
C LYS A 87 -29.62 27.95 -2.42
N LYS A 88 -30.38 26.85 -2.59
CA LYS A 88 -31.52 26.52 -1.74
C LYS A 88 -31.15 26.38 -0.27
N TYR A 89 -30.00 25.80 0.03
CA TYR A 89 -29.57 25.56 1.43
C TYR A 89 -28.59 26.62 1.95
N ASN A 90 -28.28 27.65 1.17
CA ASN A 90 -27.43 28.75 1.60
C ASN A 90 -28.07 29.57 2.72
N GLY A 91 -27.45 29.59 3.90
CA GLY A 91 -28.00 30.22 5.10
C GLY A 91 -29.06 29.39 5.84
N VAL A 92 -29.28 28.12 5.45
CA VAL A 92 -30.24 27.22 6.08
C VAL A 92 -29.51 26.14 6.89
N LYS A 93 -29.85 26.03 8.17
CA LYS A 93 -29.35 24.94 9.02
C LYS A 93 -30.13 23.66 8.72
N ALA A 94 -29.43 22.63 8.26
CA ALA A 94 -30.02 21.35 7.88
C ALA A 94 -29.15 20.17 8.36
N ARG A 95 -29.55 18.94 8.03
CA ARG A 95 -28.84 17.70 8.44
C ARG A 95 -27.36 17.67 8.02
N HIS A 96 -27.02 18.31 6.92
CA HIS A 96 -25.65 18.42 6.40
C HIS A 96 -24.80 19.49 7.12
N GLY A 97 -25.36 20.25 8.06
CA GLY A 97 -24.73 21.37 8.73
C GLY A 97 -25.25 22.72 8.27
N TYR A 98 -24.40 23.75 8.39
CA TYR A 98 -24.72 25.13 8.02
C TYR A 98 -23.58 25.72 7.20
N TYR A 99 -23.91 26.42 6.13
CA TYR A 99 -23.00 27.29 5.39
C TYR A 99 -23.75 28.55 4.91
N LYS A 100 -23.02 29.66 4.79
CA LYS A 100 -23.53 30.91 4.27
C LYS A 100 -22.46 31.60 3.43
N PHE A 101 -22.67 31.64 2.13
CA PHE A 101 -21.83 32.37 1.18
C PHE A 101 -22.53 33.60 0.67
N ASP A 102 -21.77 34.69 0.47
CA ASP A 102 -22.26 35.92 -0.17
C ASP A 102 -22.50 35.71 -1.68
N GLN A 103 -21.71 34.81 -2.28
CA GLN A 103 -21.81 34.47 -3.70
C GLN A 103 -21.53 33.00 -3.95
N ILE A 104 -22.42 32.36 -4.70
CA ILE A 104 -22.27 31.01 -5.23
C ILE A 104 -22.40 31.07 -6.74
N GLU A 105 -21.36 30.68 -7.45
CA GLU A 105 -21.33 30.58 -8.91
C GLU A 105 -20.97 29.16 -9.34
N ILE A 106 -21.75 28.57 -10.24
CA ILE A 106 -21.49 27.24 -10.78
C ILE A 106 -21.13 27.37 -12.26
N VAL A 107 -19.96 26.91 -12.64
CA VAL A 107 -19.38 27.02 -13.97
C VAL A 107 -19.28 25.66 -14.63
N SER A 108 -19.72 25.56 -15.86
CA SER A 108 -19.54 24.34 -16.69
C SER A 108 -18.09 24.18 -17.13
N ALA A 109 -17.57 22.98 -17.01
CA ALA A 109 -16.30 22.60 -17.65
C ALA A 109 -16.44 22.33 -19.16
N GLY A 110 -17.63 22.55 -19.72
CA GLY A 110 -17.99 22.25 -21.10
C GLY A 110 -18.45 20.81 -21.30
N GLU A 111 -19.04 20.55 -22.45
CA GLU A 111 -19.46 19.21 -22.85
C GLU A 111 -18.25 18.32 -23.14
N ARG A 112 -18.46 17.02 -23.02
CA ARG A 112 -17.49 16.03 -23.50
C ARG A 112 -17.69 15.90 -25.02
N ASP A 113 -16.59 16.00 -25.73
CA ASP A 113 -16.56 15.59 -27.13
C ASP A 113 -16.06 14.15 -27.19
N PRO A 114 -16.95 13.17 -27.42
CA PRO A 114 -16.56 11.75 -27.47
C PRO A 114 -15.71 11.40 -28.70
N ASP A 115 -15.70 12.25 -29.72
CA ASP A 115 -15.02 12.03 -31.01
C ASP A 115 -13.68 12.76 -31.13
N ALA A 116 -13.28 13.51 -30.09
CA ALA A 116 -11.98 14.18 -30.09
C ALA A 116 -10.83 13.18 -29.93
N ASP A 117 -9.84 13.26 -30.81
CA ASP A 117 -8.63 12.40 -30.82
C ASP A 117 -7.61 12.77 -29.73
N ASP A 118 -7.83 13.85 -29.00
CA ASP A 118 -6.96 14.30 -27.91
C ASP A 118 -7.49 13.92 -26.52
N THR A 119 -6.81 14.39 -25.47
CA THR A 119 -7.22 14.18 -24.06
C THR A 119 -8.62 14.73 -23.75
N SER A 120 -9.24 15.53 -24.62
CA SER A 120 -10.62 16.02 -24.45
C SER A 120 -11.66 14.94 -24.72
N GLY A 121 -11.37 14.00 -25.62
CA GLY A 121 -12.19 12.81 -25.90
C GLY A 121 -11.97 11.65 -24.92
N MET A 122 -10.94 11.71 -24.08
CA MET A 122 -10.65 10.66 -23.12
C MET A 122 -11.62 10.69 -21.94
N SER A 123 -12.34 9.59 -21.73
CA SER A 123 -13.29 9.44 -20.63
C SER A 123 -12.79 8.44 -19.60
N ALA A 124 -13.28 8.55 -18.36
CA ALA A 124 -12.99 7.56 -17.34
C ALA A 124 -13.43 6.12 -17.74
N SER A 125 -14.44 6.02 -18.59
CA SER A 125 -14.90 4.73 -19.14
C SER A 125 -13.90 4.19 -20.17
N LYS A 126 -13.42 5.01 -21.11
CA LYS A 126 -12.36 4.63 -22.06
C LYS A 126 -11.09 4.21 -21.31
N MET A 127 -10.67 4.97 -20.29
CA MET A 127 -9.50 4.63 -19.48
C MET A 127 -9.65 3.26 -18.77
N ARG A 128 -10.85 2.97 -18.23
CA ARG A 128 -11.10 1.64 -17.64
C ARG A 128 -11.10 0.54 -18.69
N GLN A 129 -11.67 0.79 -19.87
CA GLN A 129 -11.66 -0.16 -20.98
C GLN A 129 -10.22 -0.51 -21.39
N TYR A 130 -9.35 0.49 -21.63
CA TYR A 130 -7.95 0.24 -21.94
C TYR A 130 -7.22 -0.52 -20.82
N ALA A 131 -7.59 -0.23 -19.56
CA ALA A 131 -7.04 -0.98 -18.45
C ALA A 131 -7.53 -2.44 -18.44
N GLU A 132 -8.78 -2.71 -18.79
CA GLU A 132 -9.37 -4.05 -18.92
C GLU A 132 -8.72 -4.83 -20.04
N ASP A 133 -8.59 -4.23 -21.22
CA ASP A 133 -8.01 -4.82 -22.42
C ASP A 133 -6.49 -5.05 -22.32
N GLY A 134 -5.85 -4.53 -21.27
CA GLY A 134 -4.39 -4.63 -21.13
C GLY A 134 -3.62 -3.61 -21.98
N ASP A 135 -4.33 -2.66 -22.59
CA ASP A 135 -3.79 -1.66 -23.54
C ASP A 135 -3.20 -0.47 -22.79
N PHE A 136 -1.92 -0.61 -22.43
CA PHE A 136 -1.20 0.48 -21.77
C PHE A 136 -0.89 1.64 -22.71
N ASP A 137 -0.71 1.38 -23.98
CA ASP A 137 -0.30 2.43 -24.92
C ASP A 137 -1.41 3.46 -25.15
N ASN A 138 -2.65 3.02 -25.28
CA ASN A 138 -3.78 3.95 -25.34
C ASN A 138 -4.14 4.52 -23.95
N PHE A 139 -3.94 3.74 -22.87
CA PHE A 139 -4.17 4.25 -21.52
C PHE A 139 -3.27 5.43 -21.17
N LYS A 140 -1.96 5.36 -21.47
CA LYS A 140 -0.98 6.41 -21.12
C LYS A 140 -1.34 7.77 -21.68
N ASP A 141 -1.99 7.82 -22.85
CA ASP A 141 -2.35 9.07 -23.54
C ASP A 141 -3.45 9.86 -22.81
N GLY A 142 -4.25 9.17 -21.97
CA GLY A 142 -5.23 9.81 -21.08
C GLY A 142 -4.68 10.24 -19.72
N VAL A 143 -3.41 9.98 -19.43
CA VAL A 143 -2.78 10.36 -18.16
C VAL A 143 -2.15 11.75 -18.27
N PRO A 144 -2.44 12.69 -17.36
CA PRO A 144 -1.90 14.05 -17.40
C PRO A 144 -0.44 14.11 -16.93
N SER A 145 0.41 13.24 -17.46
CA SER A 145 1.84 13.16 -17.18
C SER A 145 2.57 12.54 -18.38
N THR A 146 3.73 13.06 -18.73
CA THR A 146 4.65 12.47 -19.71
C THR A 146 5.62 11.47 -19.09
N ASN A 147 5.65 11.36 -17.77
CA ASN A 147 6.51 10.41 -17.05
C ASN A 147 5.93 8.98 -17.14
N LYS A 148 6.63 8.12 -17.88
CA LYS A 148 6.21 6.73 -18.14
C LYS A 148 6.02 5.91 -16.84
N ALA A 149 6.82 6.18 -15.81
CA ALA A 149 6.68 5.48 -14.51
C ALA A 149 5.36 5.88 -13.82
N GLN A 150 5.01 7.16 -13.82
CA GLN A 150 3.75 7.66 -13.26
C GLN A 150 2.53 7.13 -14.03
N GLN A 151 2.61 7.13 -15.36
CA GLN A 151 1.57 6.55 -16.22
C GLN A 151 1.34 5.06 -15.88
N LYS A 152 2.43 4.30 -15.75
CA LYS A 152 2.37 2.86 -15.42
C LYS A 152 1.84 2.61 -14.02
N GLN A 153 2.19 3.46 -13.05
CA GLN A 153 1.66 3.37 -11.68
C GLN A 153 0.14 3.55 -11.65
N LEU A 154 -0.38 4.58 -12.34
CA LEU A 154 -1.83 4.80 -12.42
C LEU A 154 -2.54 3.63 -13.13
N TYR A 155 -1.99 3.16 -14.26
CA TYR A 155 -2.51 2.02 -15.00
C TYR A 155 -2.63 0.77 -14.12
N ASN A 156 -1.56 0.43 -13.42
CA ASN A 156 -1.54 -0.73 -12.54
C ASN A 156 -2.52 -0.57 -11.36
N ALA A 157 -2.64 0.65 -10.81
CA ALA A 157 -3.59 0.92 -9.73
C ALA A 157 -5.04 0.77 -10.19
N VAL A 158 -5.37 1.23 -11.40
CA VAL A 158 -6.71 1.06 -11.99
C VAL A 158 -7.01 -0.42 -12.23
N ARG A 159 -6.13 -1.18 -12.89
CA ARG A 159 -6.28 -2.63 -13.12
C ARG A 159 -6.49 -3.39 -11.81
N ARG A 160 -5.70 -3.08 -10.79
CA ARG A 160 -5.83 -3.66 -9.46
C ARG A 160 -7.20 -3.37 -8.84
N GLY A 161 -7.63 -2.11 -8.88
CA GLY A 161 -8.92 -1.72 -8.34
C GLY A 161 -10.10 -2.37 -9.04
N MET A 162 -9.95 -2.68 -10.34
CA MET A 162 -10.91 -3.46 -11.14
C MET A 162 -10.85 -4.97 -10.87
N GLY A 163 -9.81 -5.46 -10.18
CA GLY A 163 -9.61 -6.89 -9.93
C GLY A 163 -9.06 -7.67 -11.14
N LEU A 164 -8.48 -6.98 -12.12
CA LEU A 164 -8.03 -7.56 -13.40
C LEU A 164 -6.60 -8.11 -13.36
N THR A 165 -5.92 -8.02 -12.25
CA THR A 165 -4.59 -8.60 -12.09
C THR A 165 -4.70 -10.00 -11.52
N GLU A 166 -4.74 -11.00 -12.39
CA GLU A 166 -4.41 -12.37 -12.01
C GLU A 166 -2.93 -12.39 -11.60
N GLY A 167 -2.67 -12.87 -10.39
CA GLY A 167 -1.32 -12.84 -9.81
C GLY A 167 -0.91 -11.43 -9.38
N THR A 168 -1.75 -10.80 -8.56
CA THR A 168 -1.42 -9.55 -7.88
C THR A 168 -0.10 -9.72 -7.15
N LEU A 169 0.96 -9.12 -7.68
CA LEU A 169 2.08 -8.78 -6.81
C LEU A 169 1.44 -8.01 -5.64
N PRO A 170 1.58 -8.48 -4.41
CA PRO A 170 1.05 -7.78 -3.26
C PRO A 170 1.50 -6.31 -3.32
N PHE A 171 0.68 -5.39 -2.80
CA PHE A 171 0.92 -3.93 -2.80
C PHE A 171 2.37 -3.54 -2.43
N TYR A 172 3.01 -4.32 -1.55
CA TYR A 172 4.39 -4.15 -1.12
C TYR A 172 5.46 -4.54 -2.19
N MET A 173 5.07 -5.14 -3.32
CA MET A 173 5.99 -5.43 -4.43
C MET A 173 6.09 -4.30 -5.46
N GLN A 174 5.29 -3.24 -5.34
CA GLN A 174 5.19 -2.17 -6.34
C GLN A 174 6.02 -0.93 -6.01
N THR A 175 6.74 -0.94 -4.90
CA THR A 175 7.61 0.18 -4.56
C THR A 175 8.99 -0.04 -5.18
N ASP A 176 9.17 0.38 -6.43
CA ASP A 176 10.43 0.99 -6.82
C ASP A 176 10.51 2.26 -5.97
N ILE A 177 11.24 2.19 -4.88
CA ILE A 177 11.46 3.31 -3.97
C ILE A 177 12.32 4.31 -4.73
N GLN A 178 11.70 5.37 -5.23
CA GLN A 178 12.43 6.60 -5.51
C GLN A 178 12.72 7.23 -4.16
N GLU A 179 14.00 7.46 -3.88
CA GLU A 179 14.52 7.96 -2.59
C GLU A 179 13.90 9.28 -2.14
N ASP A 180 13.19 10.00 -3.02
CA ASP A 180 12.65 11.34 -2.79
C ASP A 180 11.22 11.41 -2.19
N GLU A 181 10.51 10.29 -1.97
CA GLU A 181 9.08 10.32 -1.60
C GLU A 181 8.72 9.74 -0.22
N LEU A 182 9.69 9.37 0.61
CA LEU A 182 9.40 8.96 1.99
C LEU A 182 9.20 10.18 2.90
N GLN A 183 8.09 10.88 2.73
CA GLN A 183 7.58 11.80 3.77
C GLN A 183 6.91 11.03 4.92
N GLU A 184 7.49 9.88 5.25
CA GLU A 184 7.09 9.09 6.39
C GLU A 184 7.74 9.68 7.63
N GLY A 185 6.98 9.81 8.70
CA GLY A 185 7.47 10.51 9.87
C GLY A 185 6.79 10.10 11.16
N VAL A 186 7.00 10.92 12.17
CA VAL A 186 6.57 10.70 13.55
C VAL A 186 5.07 10.40 13.75
N TYR A 187 4.24 10.64 12.74
CA TYR A 187 2.80 10.40 12.75
C TYR A 187 2.37 9.12 12.03
N ASP A 188 3.30 8.41 11.39
CA ASP A 188 2.95 7.22 10.63
C ASP A 188 2.51 6.08 11.54
N GLN A 189 1.58 5.30 11.02
CA GLN A 189 1.16 4.08 11.71
C GLN A 189 2.31 3.05 11.67
N GLY A 190 2.42 2.29 12.75
CA GLY A 190 3.39 1.18 12.83
C GLY A 190 4.83 1.59 13.10
N ILE A 191 5.17 2.89 13.29
CA ILE A 191 6.53 3.27 13.65
C ILE A 191 6.99 2.58 14.93
N PHE A 192 8.27 2.21 14.97
CA PHE A 192 8.87 1.41 16.04
C PHE A 192 8.22 0.03 16.24
N LYS A 193 7.59 -0.53 15.21
CA LYS A 193 7.04 -1.89 15.25
C LYS A 193 7.79 -2.79 14.27
N ALA A 194 8.14 -3.99 14.72
CA ALA A 194 8.78 -5.00 13.90
C ALA A 194 8.06 -6.35 14.07
N LEU A 195 7.50 -6.85 12.98
CA LEU A 195 6.87 -8.16 12.94
C LEU A 195 7.78 -9.14 12.21
N PHE A 196 8.14 -10.24 12.86
CA PHE A 196 8.90 -11.33 12.26
C PHE A 196 7.94 -12.44 11.85
N LEU A 197 8.01 -12.87 10.60
CA LEU A 197 7.32 -14.07 10.14
C LEU A 197 8.26 -15.27 10.23
N MET A 198 7.77 -16.37 10.73
CA MET A 198 8.49 -17.62 10.91
C MET A 198 7.69 -18.76 10.28
N GLY A 199 8.36 -19.67 9.61
CA GLY A 199 7.76 -20.85 8.98
C GLY A 199 8.56 -21.31 7.78
N GLY A 200 8.68 -22.60 7.56
CA GLY A 200 9.43 -23.22 6.46
C GLY A 200 8.80 -22.93 5.07
N PRO A 201 9.46 -23.38 3.99
CA PRO A 201 8.84 -23.42 2.67
C PRO A 201 7.53 -24.24 2.74
N GLY A 202 6.49 -23.80 2.04
CA GLY A 202 5.18 -24.48 2.08
C GLY A 202 4.34 -24.22 3.33
N SER A 203 4.82 -23.53 4.36
CA SER A 203 4.06 -23.34 5.62
C SER A 203 2.82 -22.46 5.51
N GLY A 204 2.62 -21.70 4.41
CA GLY A 204 1.44 -20.83 4.25
C GLY A 204 1.65 -19.38 4.73
N LYS A 205 2.89 -18.92 4.99
CA LYS A 205 3.19 -17.53 5.39
C LYS A 205 2.50 -16.48 4.52
N THR A 206 2.51 -16.65 3.21
CA THR A 206 1.89 -15.70 2.28
C THR A 206 0.38 -15.56 2.52
N THR A 207 -0.31 -16.65 2.83
CA THR A 207 -1.74 -16.65 3.20
C THR A 207 -1.97 -15.87 4.48
N VAL A 208 -1.13 -16.08 5.50
CA VAL A 208 -1.19 -15.37 6.78
C VAL A 208 -0.92 -13.86 6.59
N VAL A 209 0.10 -13.47 5.80
CA VAL A 209 0.37 -12.07 5.49
C VAL A 209 -0.82 -11.38 4.85
N LYS A 210 -1.49 -12.05 3.91
CA LYS A 210 -2.70 -11.54 3.24
C LYS A 210 -3.87 -11.40 4.21
N ALA A 211 -4.12 -12.42 5.03
CA ALA A 211 -5.20 -12.43 6.01
C ALA A 211 -4.99 -11.33 7.07
N LEU A 212 -3.78 -11.18 7.58
CA LEU A 212 -3.44 -10.14 8.55
C LEU A 212 -3.39 -8.73 7.94
N SER A 213 -3.50 -8.56 6.62
CA SER A 213 -3.49 -7.27 5.94
C SER A 213 -2.40 -6.31 6.47
N LEU A 214 -1.18 -6.83 6.68
CA LEU A 214 -0.09 -6.12 7.39
C LEU A 214 0.25 -4.75 6.78
N HIS A 215 0.03 -4.59 5.47
CA HIS A 215 0.24 -3.33 4.76
C HIS A 215 -0.68 -2.20 5.25
N THR A 216 -1.89 -2.52 5.75
CA THR A 216 -2.83 -1.51 6.28
C THR A 216 -2.41 -0.97 7.63
N MET A 217 -1.40 -1.58 8.25
CA MET A 217 -0.87 -1.22 9.56
C MET A 217 0.38 -0.32 9.49
N GLY A 218 0.77 0.14 8.31
CA GLY A 218 1.98 0.92 8.10
C GLY A 218 3.28 0.11 8.17
N LEU A 219 3.18 -1.23 8.11
CA LEU A 219 4.35 -2.11 8.20
C LEU A 219 4.94 -2.38 6.80
N LYS A 220 6.23 -2.09 6.62
CA LYS A 220 6.97 -2.27 5.37
C LYS A 220 7.59 -3.68 5.30
N MET A 221 7.34 -4.38 4.20
CA MET A 221 7.85 -5.74 4.00
C MET A 221 9.33 -5.74 3.60
N ILE A 222 10.12 -6.51 4.30
CA ILE A 222 11.51 -6.83 3.96
C ILE A 222 11.58 -8.31 3.59
N ASN A 223 11.67 -8.60 2.29
CA ASN A 223 11.71 -9.96 1.76
C ASN A 223 12.57 -10.04 0.50
N SER A 224 13.77 -10.61 0.63
CA SER A 224 14.67 -10.81 -0.52
C SER A 224 14.15 -11.83 -1.53
N ASP A 225 13.34 -12.81 -1.11
CA ASP A 225 12.80 -13.83 -2.02
C ASP A 225 11.82 -13.25 -3.02
N GLN A 226 11.04 -12.25 -2.62
CA GLN A 226 10.12 -11.56 -3.53
C GLN A 226 10.88 -10.79 -4.63
N HIS A 227 11.94 -10.08 -4.28
CA HIS A 227 12.79 -9.42 -5.26
C HIS A 227 13.42 -10.42 -6.22
N PHE A 228 13.85 -11.56 -5.70
CA PHE A 228 14.41 -12.63 -6.49
C PHE A 228 13.38 -13.23 -7.47
N GLU A 229 12.18 -13.57 -7.01
CA GLU A 229 11.09 -14.09 -7.84
C GLU A 229 10.71 -13.11 -8.96
N ARG A 230 10.67 -11.80 -8.66
CA ARG A 230 10.43 -10.77 -9.66
C ARG A 230 11.50 -10.74 -10.75
N MET A 231 12.78 -10.83 -10.38
CA MET A 231 13.88 -10.86 -11.34
C MET A 231 13.81 -12.09 -12.22
N MET A 232 13.54 -13.26 -11.66
CA MET A 232 13.35 -14.52 -12.39
C MET A 232 12.19 -14.42 -13.39
N THR A 233 11.04 -13.90 -12.96
CA THR A 233 9.87 -13.70 -13.83
C THR A 233 10.18 -12.75 -14.99
N THR A 234 10.85 -11.63 -14.70
CA THR A 234 11.24 -10.66 -15.74
C THR A 234 12.20 -11.24 -16.75
N ALA A 235 13.13 -12.09 -16.29
CA ALA A 235 14.08 -12.80 -17.15
C ALA A 235 13.49 -14.04 -17.83
N LYS A 236 12.18 -14.35 -17.59
CA LYS A 236 11.49 -15.56 -18.08
C LYS A 236 12.21 -16.87 -17.71
N MET A 237 12.91 -16.88 -16.57
CA MET A 237 13.60 -18.05 -16.07
C MET A 237 12.65 -18.99 -15.32
N SER A 238 12.95 -20.30 -15.34
CA SER A 238 12.16 -21.29 -14.60
C SER A 238 12.17 -21.02 -13.10
N MET A 239 10.99 -21.03 -12.50
CA MET A 239 10.79 -20.87 -11.05
C MET A 239 10.98 -22.19 -10.27
N LYS A 240 11.13 -23.30 -10.97
CA LYS A 240 11.41 -24.60 -10.34
C LYS A 240 12.86 -24.63 -9.89
N MET A 241 13.07 -24.72 -8.61
CA MET A 241 14.39 -24.86 -7.97
C MET A 241 14.71 -26.35 -7.79
N THR A 242 14.52 -27.15 -8.81
CA THR A 242 14.90 -28.56 -8.75
C THR A 242 16.43 -28.64 -8.77
N SER A 243 16.98 -29.39 -7.82
CA SER A 243 18.27 -30.02 -8.03
C SER A 243 18.01 -31.11 -9.06
N ASP A 244 18.40 -30.89 -10.29
CA ASP A 244 18.37 -31.92 -11.34
C ASP A 244 19.47 -32.97 -11.13
N GLY A 245 20.07 -33.01 -9.95
CA GLY A 245 21.19 -33.88 -9.62
C GLY A 245 22.51 -33.50 -10.30
N SER A 246 22.49 -32.50 -11.18
CA SER A 246 23.71 -32.06 -11.91
C SER A 246 24.65 -31.23 -11.05
N GLY A 247 24.13 -30.68 -9.93
CA GLY A 247 24.91 -29.78 -9.09
C GLY A 247 25.29 -28.47 -9.78
N GLU A 248 24.74 -28.20 -10.96
CA GLU A 248 25.09 -27.02 -11.74
C GLU A 248 24.65 -25.74 -11.04
N VAL A 249 25.64 -24.97 -10.69
CA VAL A 249 25.50 -23.58 -10.24
C VAL A 249 25.02 -22.78 -11.45
N ASN A 250 23.84 -22.14 -11.34
CA ASN A 250 23.39 -21.20 -12.36
C ASN A 250 23.87 -19.78 -11.97
N PRO A 251 24.98 -19.28 -12.55
CA PRO A 251 25.60 -18.00 -12.15
C PRO A 251 24.65 -16.81 -12.31
N GLU A 252 23.75 -16.84 -13.31
CA GLU A 252 22.77 -15.78 -13.53
C GLU A 252 21.72 -15.76 -12.40
N ARG A 253 21.22 -16.92 -12.01
CA ARG A 253 20.29 -17.08 -10.89
C ARG A 253 20.91 -16.66 -9.57
N ASP A 254 22.18 -17.02 -9.34
CA ASP A 254 22.90 -16.62 -8.13
C ASP A 254 23.20 -15.13 -8.11
N GLY A 255 23.52 -14.53 -9.25
CA GLY A 255 23.65 -13.09 -9.43
C GLY A 255 22.34 -12.35 -9.10
N MET A 256 21.19 -12.87 -9.55
CA MET A 256 19.87 -12.31 -9.21
C MET A 256 19.57 -12.43 -7.71
N ARG A 257 19.91 -13.57 -7.09
CA ARG A 257 19.75 -13.77 -5.65
C ARG A 257 20.62 -12.80 -4.83
N ALA A 258 21.86 -12.55 -5.26
CA ALA A 258 22.74 -11.57 -4.63
C ALA A 258 22.17 -10.14 -4.76
N LYS A 259 21.69 -9.76 -5.95
CA LYS A 259 21.02 -8.48 -6.19
C LYS A 259 19.77 -8.31 -5.31
N ALA A 260 18.91 -9.34 -5.22
CA ALA A 260 17.73 -9.33 -4.38
C ALA A 260 18.06 -9.12 -2.89
N LYS A 261 19.09 -9.77 -2.37
CA LYS A 261 19.59 -9.56 -1.00
C LYS A 261 20.09 -8.13 -0.81
N LYS A 262 20.80 -7.56 -1.79
CA LYS A 262 21.29 -6.17 -1.74
C LYS A 262 20.14 -5.18 -1.70
N ILE A 263 19.04 -5.41 -2.45
CA ILE A 263 17.84 -4.55 -2.42
C ILE A 263 17.19 -4.61 -1.04
N ALA A 264 16.99 -5.81 -0.47
CA ALA A 264 16.44 -5.96 0.87
C ALA A 264 17.32 -5.27 1.94
N GLY A 265 18.65 -5.31 1.79
CA GLY A 265 19.58 -4.58 2.64
C GLY A 265 19.39 -3.07 2.55
N LYS A 266 19.34 -2.50 1.34
CA LYS A 266 19.06 -1.06 1.14
C LYS A 266 17.71 -0.62 1.72
N GLN A 267 16.67 -1.47 1.64
CA GLN A 267 15.40 -1.20 2.29
C GLN A 267 15.55 -1.08 3.81
N MET A 268 16.35 -1.97 4.44
CA MET A 268 16.62 -1.89 5.88
C MET A 268 17.41 -0.61 6.23
N ASP A 269 18.42 -0.28 5.42
CA ASP A 269 19.25 0.93 5.60
C ASP A 269 18.42 2.22 5.52
N LEU A 270 17.31 2.20 4.77
CA LEU A 270 16.38 3.31 4.66
C LEU A 270 15.33 3.32 5.79
N TYR A 271 14.73 2.17 6.08
CA TYR A 271 13.58 2.10 6.98
C TYR A 271 13.95 2.17 8.45
N ILE A 272 15.03 1.52 8.86
CA ILE A 272 15.45 1.44 10.27
C ILE A 272 15.86 2.81 10.83
N PRO A 273 16.68 3.63 10.16
CA PRO A 273 17.01 4.97 10.63
C PRO A 273 15.78 5.87 10.80
N ASN A 274 14.78 5.71 9.94
CA ASN A 274 13.53 6.47 9.99
C ASN A 274 12.48 5.88 10.94
N ARG A 275 12.81 4.81 11.65
CA ARG A 275 11.92 4.15 12.64
C ARG A 275 10.62 3.61 12.05
N LEU A 276 10.60 3.30 10.75
CA LEU A 276 9.40 2.79 10.08
C LEU A 276 9.01 1.42 10.61
N GLY A 277 7.73 1.08 10.48
CA GLY A 277 7.23 -0.23 10.81
C GLY A 277 7.72 -1.29 9.82
N LEU A 278 8.14 -2.46 10.33
CA LEU A 278 8.81 -3.49 9.55
C LEU A 278 8.11 -4.83 9.64
N VAL A 279 8.11 -5.57 8.52
CA VAL A 279 7.81 -7.01 8.48
C VAL A 279 9.02 -7.74 7.90
N PHE A 280 9.63 -8.61 8.67
CA PHE A 280 10.68 -9.51 8.22
C PHE A 280 10.05 -10.84 7.78
N ASP A 281 9.88 -11.03 6.47
CA ASP A 281 9.39 -12.29 5.93
C ASP A 281 10.58 -13.21 5.62
N THR A 282 10.85 -14.10 6.55
CA THR A 282 11.94 -15.06 6.46
C THR A 282 11.47 -16.43 6.91
N THR A 283 12.22 -17.50 6.58
CA THR A 283 11.95 -18.82 7.15
C THR A 283 12.25 -18.88 8.64
N SER A 284 13.17 -18.00 9.11
CA SER A 284 13.72 -17.99 10.48
C SER A 284 14.49 -19.26 10.85
N ALA A 285 14.93 -20.02 9.84
CA ALA A 285 15.77 -21.20 10.04
C ALA A 285 17.15 -20.84 10.64
N LYS A 286 17.70 -19.65 10.32
CA LYS A 286 18.95 -19.14 10.90
C LYS A 286 18.67 -18.27 12.12
N ALA A 287 18.71 -18.87 13.31
CA ALA A 287 18.38 -18.20 14.58
C ALA A 287 19.29 -17.00 14.89
N SER A 288 20.59 -17.06 14.56
CA SER A 288 21.53 -15.96 14.81
C SER A 288 21.08 -14.67 14.14
N LYS A 289 20.68 -14.75 12.87
CA LYS A 289 20.23 -13.58 12.10
C LYS A 289 19.01 -12.88 12.74
N ILE A 290 18.06 -13.67 13.25
CA ILE A 290 16.87 -13.11 13.92
C ILE A 290 17.23 -12.48 15.27
N LYS A 291 18.17 -13.11 16.01
CA LYS A 291 18.70 -12.55 17.26
C LYS A 291 19.37 -11.19 17.02
N ASP A 292 20.21 -11.09 15.99
CA ASP A 292 20.93 -9.87 15.65
C ASP A 292 19.97 -8.74 15.25
N TYR A 293 19.02 -9.03 14.39
CA TYR A 293 17.99 -8.04 14.01
C TYR A 293 17.17 -7.58 15.20
N LYS A 294 16.71 -8.52 16.04
CA LYS A 294 15.93 -8.15 17.21
C LYS A 294 16.74 -7.30 18.19
N ALA A 295 18.00 -7.66 18.46
CA ALA A 295 18.88 -6.90 19.33
C ALA A 295 19.12 -5.46 18.82
N GLN A 296 19.38 -5.31 17.51
CA GLN A 296 19.53 -4.01 16.87
C GLN A 296 18.24 -3.16 17.01
N LEU A 297 17.09 -3.75 16.76
CA LEU A 297 15.80 -3.06 16.83
C LEU A 297 15.41 -2.70 18.25
N ASP A 298 15.63 -3.59 19.22
CA ASP A 298 15.41 -3.32 20.64
C ASP A 298 16.30 -2.17 21.15
N ALA A 299 17.56 -2.11 20.68
CA ALA A 299 18.47 -1.02 20.99
C ALA A 299 17.98 0.34 20.46
N LEU A 300 17.18 0.35 19.42
CA LEU A 300 16.57 1.55 18.85
C LEU A 300 15.20 1.90 19.44
N GLY A 301 14.62 1.04 20.26
CA GLY A 301 13.34 1.23 20.91
C GLY A 301 12.13 0.62 20.17
N TYR A 302 12.38 -0.29 19.22
CA TYR A 302 11.30 -1.05 18.59
C TYR A 302 10.63 -2.02 19.56
N GLU A 303 9.34 -2.21 19.37
CA GLU A 303 8.60 -3.34 19.92
C GLU A 303 8.45 -4.41 18.85
N SER A 304 8.81 -5.64 19.19
CA SER A 304 8.86 -6.74 18.21
C SER A 304 7.85 -7.83 18.56
N LYS A 305 7.17 -8.37 17.54
CA LYS A 305 6.37 -9.60 17.61
C LYS A 305 6.87 -10.61 16.59
N MET A 306 6.57 -11.89 16.85
CA MET A 306 6.81 -12.97 15.90
C MET A 306 5.51 -13.74 15.65
N VAL A 307 5.21 -13.96 14.38
CA VAL A 307 4.12 -14.85 13.95
C VAL A 307 4.75 -16.10 13.37
N PHE A 308 4.58 -17.21 14.06
CA PHE A 308 5.02 -18.53 13.64
C PHE A 308 3.87 -19.27 12.95
N VAL A 309 4.03 -19.56 11.66
CA VAL A 309 3.10 -20.40 10.90
C VAL A 309 3.58 -21.84 10.98
N LYS A 310 3.02 -22.57 11.93
CA LYS A 310 3.35 -23.96 12.20
C LYS A 310 2.60 -24.88 11.23
N THR A 311 3.32 -25.82 10.65
CA THR A 311 2.77 -26.71 9.61
C THR A 311 3.46 -28.05 9.73
N SER A 312 2.74 -29.16 9.55
CA SER A 312 3.37 -30.48 9.47
C SER A 312 4.29 -30.57 8.26
N LEU A 313 5.35 -31.39 8.36
CA LEU A 313 6.28 -31.60 7.25
C LEU A 313 5.57 -32.13 6.00
N GLU A 314 4.62 -33.06 6.19
CA GLU A 314 3.83 -33.64 5.10
C GLU A 314 3.04 -32.56 4.34
N LEU A 315 2.31 -31.71 5.06
CA LEU A 315 1.56 -30.62 4.45
C LEU A 315 2.49 -29.58 3.80
N ALA A 316 3.62 -29.26 4.44
CA ALA A 316 4.61 -28.35 3.88
C ALA A 316 5.18 -28.84 2.55
N LEU A 317 5.50 -30.12 2.40
CA LEU A 317 5.93 -30.75 1.16
C LEU A 317 4.84 -30.67 0.10
N LYS A 318 3.62 -31.06 0.43
CA LYS A 318 2.46 -30.98 -0.48
C LYS A 318 2.22 -29.56 -1.00
N LEU A 319 2.24 -28.56 -0.09
CA LEU A 319 2.03 -27.17 -0.46
C LEU A 319 3.22 -26.57 -1.22
N ASN A 320 4.45 -27.07 -0.99
CA ASN A 320 5.61 -26.67 -1.78
C ASN A 320 5.47 -27.11 -3.24
N ASP A 321 4.96 -28.30 -3.49
CA ASP A 321 4.81 -28.83 -4.86
C ASP A 321 3.73 -28.10 -5.67
N LEU A 322 2.73 -27.53 -4.99
CA LEU A 322 1.67 -26.72 -5.60
C LEU A 322 2.09 -25.27 -5.95
N ARG A 323 3.29 -24.84 -5.54
CA ARG A 323 3.76 -23.48 -5.79
C ARG A 323 4.41 -23.34 -7.17
N ALA A 324 4.30 -22.17 -7.76
CA ALA A 324 5.04 -21.84 -8.97
C ALA A 324 6.56 -21.95 -8.76
N ARG A 325 7.05 -21.51 -7.59
CA ARG A 325 8.43 -21.70 -7.14
C ARG A 325 8.50 -22.87 -6.17
N THR A 326 9.04 -23.97 -6.62
CA THR A 326 9.29 -25.15 -5.79
C THR A 326 10.71 -25.14 -5.23
N VAL A 327 10.88 -25.73 -4.06
CA VAL A 327 12.16 -25.95 -3.39
C VAL A 327 12.37 -27.46 -3.28
N PRO A 328 13.60 -27.98 -3.44
CA PRO A 328 13.87 -29.41 -3.29
C PRO A 328 13.36 -29.96 -1.95
N PRO A 329 12.76 -31.16 -1.93
CA PRO A 329 12.18 -31.74 -0.72
C PRO A 329 13.13 -31.83 0.46
N GLU A 330 14.41 -32.13 0.22
CA GLU A 330 15.45 -32.17 1.22
C GLU A 330 15.69 -30.81 1.88
N VAL A 331 15.59 -29.73 1.11
CA VAL A 331 15.71 -28.35 1.64
C VAL A 331 14.48 -28.01 2.48
N VAL A 332 13.27 -28.43 2.03
CA VAL A 332 12.05 -28.25 2.83
C VAL A 332 12.16 -28.94 4.18
N LYS A 333 12.64 -30.19 4.21
CA LYS A 333 12.85 -30.96 5.44
C LYS A 333 13.86 -30.24 6.36
N MET A 334 15.03 -29.90 5.83
CA MET A 334 16.08 -29.24 6.60
C MET A 334 15.60 -27.91 7.20
N GLU A 335 14.92 -27.08 6.43
CA GLU A 335 14.39 -25.81 6.93
C GLU A 335 13.24 -25.98 7.90
N HIS A 336 12.38 -26.98 7.70
CA HIS A 336 11.31 -27.34 8.63
C HIS A 336 11.87 -27.73 10.01
N ASP A 337 12.85 -28.64 10.05
CA ASP A 337 13.46 -29.09 11.29
C ASP A 337 14.18 -27.94 12.03
N ALA A 338 14.87 -27.08 11.28
CA ALA A 338 15.52 -25.90 11.85
C ALA A 338 14.50 -24.91 12.43
N VAL A 339 13.36 -24.72 11.77
CA VAL A 339 12.27 -23.85 12.25
C VAL A 339 11.65 -24.40 13.53
N GLU A 340 11.31 -25.69 13.57
CA GLU A 340 10.75 -26.33 14.78
C GLU A 340 11.73 -26.27 15.96
N THR A 341 13.02 -26.51 15.72
CA THR A 341 14.07 -26.38 16.74
C THR A 341 14.15 -24.94 17.27
N ASN A 342 14.09 -23.94 16.40
CA ASN A 342 14.17 -22.55 16.77
C ASN A 342 12.92 -22.01 17.46
N ALA A 343 11.75 -22.66 17.30
CA ALA A 343 10.49 -22.18 17.83
C ALA A 343 10.53 -22.00 19.35
N LYS A 344 11.13 -22.95 20.09
CA LYS A 344 11.28 -22.85 21.54
C LYS A 344 12.15 -21.65 21.96
N LEU A 345 13.24 -21.41 21.25
CA LEU A 345 14.12 -20.27 21.47
C LEU A 345 13.40 -18.95 21.23
N PHE A 346 12.68 -18.83 20.12
CA PHE A 346 11.96 -17.62 19.79
C PHE A 346 10.76 -17.35 20.69
N LYS A 347 10.07 -18.40 21.15
CA LYS A 347 9.01 -18.28 22.16
C LYS A 347 9.54 -17.61 23.44
N THR A 348 10.72 -18.01 23.90
CA THR A 348 11.39 -17.38 25.05
C THR A 348 11.80 -15.94 24.74
N MET A 349 12.33 -15.68 23.54
CA MET A 349 12.86 -14.38 23.15
C MET A 349 11.77 -13.32 22.90
N PHE A 350 10.64 -13.70 22.27
CA PHE A 350 9.53 -12.79 21.99
C PHE A 350 8.45 -12.80 23.08
N ARG A 351 8.45 -13.77 24.00
CA ARG A 351 7.52 -13.88 25.12
C ARG A 351 6.05 -13.72 24.68
N THR A 352 5.32 -12.74 25.22
CA THR A 352 3.92 -12.44 24.86
C THR A 352 3.77 -11.93 23.42
N GLY A 353 4.86 -11.59 22.75
CA GLY A 353 4.88 -11.21 21.34
C GLY A 353 5.01 -12.39 20.38
N PHE A 354 5.17 -13.64 20.89
CA PHE A 354 5.19 -14.84 20.06
C PHE A 354 3.77 -15.34 19.82
N ILE A 355 3.34 -15.38 18.56
CA ILE A 355 2.00 -15.79 18.12
C ILE A 355 2.19 -17.04 17.25
N GLU A 356 1.56 -18.13 17.62
CA GLU A 356 1.56 -19.38 16.86
C GLU A 356 0.25 -19.52 16.09
N ILE A 357 0.34 -19.73 14.78
CA ILE A 357 -0.80 -19.95 13.88
C ILE A 357 -0.61 -21.31 13.22
N GLU A 358 -1.47 -22.24 13.56
CA GLU A 358 -1.42 -23.60 13.01
C GLU A 358 -2.03 -23.65 11.60
N ASN A 359 -1.28 -24.24 10.67
CA ASN A 359 -1.73 -24.59 9.33
C ASN A 359 -1.84 -26.11 9.22
N ASN A 360 -3.01 -26.65 9.51
CA ASN A 360 -3.22 -28.09 9.63
C ASN A 360 -3.96 -28.68 8.43
N ASP A 361 -4.57 -27.86 7.54
CA ASP A 361 -5.47 -28.41 6.53
C ASP A 361 -5.61 -27.53 5.28
N THR A 362 -6.52 -26.56 5.27
CA THR A 362 -6.87 -25.78 4.08
C THR A 362 -6.46 -24.32 4.18
N ALA A 363 -6.26 -23.68 3.03
CA ALA A 363 -6.00 -22.24 2.98
C ALA A 363 -7.14 -21.41 3.62
N ALA A 364 -8.38 -21.90 3.56
CA ALA A 364 -9.54 -21.25 4.18
C ALA A 364 -9.48 -21.34 5.72
N SER A 365 -9.13 -22.51 6.26
CA SER A 365 -8.93 -22.71 7.71
C SER A 365 -7.79 -21.85 8.23
N LEU A 366 -6.64 -21.86 7.54
CA LEU A 366 -5.50 -21.04 7.88
C LEU A 366 -5.86 -19.54 7.85
N LYS A 367 -6.60 -19.10 6.84
CA LYS A 367 -7.07 -17.72 6.76
C LYS A 367 -7.94 -17.36 7.95
N LYS A 368 -8.92 -18.17 8.32
CA LYS A 368 -9.80 -17.94 9.47
C LYS A 368 -9.01 -17.82 10.77
N THR A 369 -8.03 -18.71 10.99
CA THR A 369 -7.15 -18.65 12.18
C THR A 369 -6.31 -17.37 12.17
N ALA A 370 -5.74 -16.99 11.05
CA ALA A 370 -4.99 -15.74 10.92
C ALA A 370 -5.87 -14.51 11.14
N ASP A 371 -7.08 -14.47 10.57
CA ASP A 371 -8.05 -13.38 10.76
C ASP A 371 -8.41 -13.16 12.24
N SER A 372 -8.45 -14.22 13.06
CA SER A 372 -8.71 -14.09 14.50
C SER A 372 -7.62 -13.31 15.25
N HIS A 373 -6.41 -13.25 14.73
CA HIS A 373 -5.29 -12.49 15.29
C HIS A 373 -5.20 -11.06 14.74
N PHE A 374 -5.95 -10.72 13.67
CA PHE A 374 -5.90 -9.42 13.03
C PHE A 374 -6.13 -8.27 14.01
N GLY A 375 -7.19 -8.34 14.83
CA GLY A 375 -7.54 -7.30 15.80
C GLY A 375 -6.42 -7.00 16.78
N SER A 376 -5.81 -8.03 17.36
CA SER A 376 -4.73 -7.89 18.35
C SER A 376 -3.43 -7.37 17.74
N ILE A 377 -3.08 -7.81 16.52
CA ILE A 377 -1.88 -7.36 15.82
C ILE A 377 -2.07 -5.92 15.34
N SER A 378 -3.26 -5.58 14.81
CA SER A 378 -3.59 -4.23 14.37
C SER A 378 -3.58 -3.24 15.53
N ALA A 379 -4.17 -3.59 16.67
CA ALA A 379 -4.13 -2.75 17.87
C ALA A 379 -2.70 -2.51 18.36
N TRP A 380 -1.87 -3.56 18.36
CA TRP A 380 -0.44 -3.43 18.71
C TRP A 380 0.31 -2.54 17.71
N ALA A 381 0.09 -2.73 16.40
CA ALA A 381 0.78 -1.95 15.38
C ALA A 381 0.44 -0.45 15.45
N LYS A 382 -0.81 -0.11 15.76
CA LYS A 382 -1.27 1.30 15.88
C LYS A 382 -0.84 1.98 17.17
N LYS A 383 -0.54 1.21 18.23
CA LYS A 383 -0.17 1.77 19.53
C LYS A 383 1.29 2.21 19.52
N PHE A 384 1.56 3.50 19.75
CA PHE A 384 2.93 4.00 19.87
C PHE A 384 3.65 3.33 21.06
N PRO A 385 4.95 2.95 20.93
CA PRO A 385 5.71 2.37 22.03
C PRO A 385 5.84 3.32 23.22
N THR A 386 5.84 2.74 24.41
CA THR A 386 5.94 3.49 25.68
C THR A 386 7.36 3.50 26.27
N ASN A 387 8.33 2.86 25.61
CA ASN A 387 9.70 2.85 26.09
C ASN A 387 10.40 4.21 25.90
N ALA A 388 11.33 4.52 26.80
CA ALA A 388 12.00 5.82 26.87
C ALA A 388 12.72 6.22 25.56
N ARG A 389 13.31 5.25 24.82
CA ARG A 389 14.02 5.52 23.55
C ARG A 389 13.08 5.99 22.45
N ALA A 390 11.94 5.32 22.30
CA ALA A 390 10.94 5.70 21.31
C ALA A 390 10.32 7.07 21.65
N ILE A 391 10.03 7.34 22.92
CA ILE A 391 9.50 8.62 23.38
C ILE A 391 10.51 9.74 23.12
N ALA A 392 11.78 9.55 23.48
CA ALA A 392 12.83 10.54 23.26
C ALA A 392 13.00 10.88 21.78
N TRP A 393 13.01 9.87 20.91
CA TRP A 393 13.07 10.07 19.46
C TRP A 393 11.87 10.88 18.97
N LYS A 394 10.65 10.49 19.35
CA LYS A 394 9.43 11.20 18.97
C LYS A 394 9.44 12.66 19.40
N THR A 395 9.84 12.93 20.63
CA THR A 395 9.93 14.30 21.15
C THR A 395 10.90 15.15 20.33
N ARG A 396 12.07 14.58 20.00
CA ARG A 396 13.08 15.27 19.17
C ARG A 396 12.54 15.57 17.77
N GLU A 397 11.91 14.61 17.11
CA GLU A 397 11.36 14.80 15.75
C GLU A 397 10.22 15.83 15.72
N LEU A 398 9.38 15.85 16.76
CA LEU A 398 8.33 16.85 16.90
C LEU A 398 8.88 18.27 17.11
N LEU A 399 9.98 18.41 17.83
CA LEU A 399 10.68 19.70 18.00
C LEU A 399 11.26 20.17 16.66
N LEU A 400 11.94 19.29 15.93
CA LEU A 400 12.51 19.62 14.61
C LEU A 400 11.45 20.02 13.57
N LYS A 401 10.23 19.47 13.67
CA LYS A 401 9.11 19.85 12.78
C LYS A 401 8.46 21.17 13.15
N LYS A 402 8.59 21.63 14.39
CA LYS A 402 8.07 22.95 14.82
C LYS A 402 8.99 24.11 14.43
N THR A 403 10.26 23.82 14.15
CA THR A 403 11.29 24.80 13.78
C THR A 403 11.48 24.96 12.28
N LYS A 404 10.75 24.18 11.48
CA LYS A 404 10.62 24.32 10.02
C LYS A 404 9.23 24.86 9.68
#